data_8daf823bc075d45db3627fc221bc2cfc
#
_entry.id   8daf823bc075d45db3627fc221bc2cfc
#
_cell.length_a   1.000
_cell.length_b   1.000
_cell.length_c   1.000
_cell.angle_alpha   90.00
_cell.angle_beta   90.00
_cell.angle_gamma   90.00
#
_symmetry.space_group_name_H-M   'P 1'
#
loop_
_entity.id
_entity.type
_entity.pdbx_description
1 polymer ?
#
loop_
_entity_poly.entity_id
_entity_poly.type
_entity_poly.pdbx_seq_one_letter_code
_entity_poly.pdbx_strand_id
1 'polypeptide(L)'
;MPIFDTHAHYDADRFDSDRDALLSAMPGVGVGLVLDPGCDLPSSRAAAELAERYPHVYAAVGVHPEDCDGFQDSDLTELRQLLERPKVVAIGEIGLDYYWEDNPPRAFQQTVFRKQLALAVELDLPVIVHDREAHGDCLAIIKEFPTVTGVFHCFSGSPEMAEELLKRGWYLGFDGPITYKNAKRAPEVAAVTPLERIVVETDAPYMAPVPMRGKRNDSHYLPYVIEKLAEWKGVTAEEMTRVTWENGRRLFRI
;
A
#
# COMPACT_ATOMS: atom_id res chain seq x y z
N MET A 1 15.45 -7.22 13.68
CA MET A 1 15.15 -5.96 13.02
C MET A 1 13.66 -5.71 13.14
N PRO A 2 13.17 -4.48 13.29
CA PRO A 2 11.73 -4.24 13.29
C PRO A 2 11.13 -4.44 11.90
N ILE A 3 9.81 -4.63 11.85
CA ILE A 3 9.03 -4.77 10.62
C ILE A 3 8.44 -3.41 10.25
N PHE A 4 8.37 -3.11 8.95
CA PHE A 4 7.62 -1.98 8.42
C PHE A 4 6.39 -2.51 7.67
N ASP A 5 5.19 -2.22 8.21
CA ASP A 5 3.93 -2.43 7.52
C ASP A 5 3.68 -1.27 6.56
N THR A 6 3.85 -1.51 5.26
CA THR A 6 3.78 -0.44 4.27
C THR A 6 2.38 -0.07 3.82
N HIS A 7 1.34 -0.76 4.34
CA HIS A 7 -0.05 -0.49 4.01
C HIS A 7 -1.01 -1.11 5.04
N ALA A 8 -1.63 -0.28 5.87
CA ALA A 8 -2.62 -0.72 6.86
C ALA A 8 -3.57 0.43 7.24
N HIS A 9 -4.88 0.21 7.13
CA HIS A 9 -5.92 1.21 7.39
C HIS A 9 -6.31 1.22 8.87
N TYR A 10 -5.45 1.76 9.72
CA TYR A 10 -5.76 1.93 11.15
C TYR A 10 -6.73 3.08 11.41
N ASP A 11 -6.98 3.94 10.44
CA ASP A 11 -8.06 4.95 10.44
C ASP A 11 -9.46 4.32 10.42
N ALA A 12 -9.62 3.10 9.89
CA ALA A 12 -10.90 2.43 9.68
C ALA A 12 -11.67 2.18 10.98
N ASP A 13 -13.01 2.32 10.93
CA ASP A 13 -13.97 2.13 12.04
C ASP A 13 -13.82 0.78 12.77
N ARG A 14 -13.36 -0.25 12.04
CA ARG A 14 -13.11 -1.58 12.61
C ARG A 14 -12.07 -1.59 13.72
N PHE A 15 -11.29 -0.53 13.87
CA PHE A 15 -10.30 -0.35 14.93
C PHE A 15 -10.75 0.61 16.03
N ASP A 16 -11.91 1.26 15.95
CA ASP A 16 -12.33 2.29 16.89
C ASP A 16 -12.25 1.87 18.37
N SER A 17 -12.58 0.61 18.64
CA SER A 17 -12.62 0.11 20.03
C SER A 17 -11.25 -0.12 20.67
N ASP A 18 -10.18 -0.30 19.86
CA ASP A 18 -8.86 -0.72 20.34
C ASP A 18 -7.67 -0.13 19.56
N ARG A 19 -7.92 0.79 18.62
CA ARG A 19 -6.90 1.45 17.78
C ARG A 19 -5.72 1.96 18.61
N ASP A 20 -5.99 2.70 19.66
CA ASP A 20 -4.95 3.29 20.50
C ASP A 20 -4.11 2.24 21.22
N ALA A 21 -4.75 1.18 21.71
CA ALA A 21 -4.06 0.08 22.36
C ALA A 21 -3.17 -0.69 21.38
N LEU A 22 -3.69 -0.98 20.18
CA LEU A 22 -2.97 -1.67 19.12
C LEU A 22 -1.75 -0.86 18.66
N LEU A 23 -1.96 0.38 18.23
CA LEU A 23 -0.87 1.23 17.74
C LEU A 23 0.20 1.45 18.82
N SER A 24 -0.19 1.66 20.08
CA SER A 24 0.77 1.82 21.18
C SER A 24 1.58 0.55 21.44
N ALA A 25 1.03 -0.63 21.18
CA ALA A 25 1.71 -1.91 21.41
C ALA A 25 2.67 -2.31 20.25
N MET A 26 2.51 -1.75 19.04
CA MET A 26 3.26 -2.16 17.84
C MET A 26 4.78 -2.23 18.02
N PRO A 27 5.46 -1.21 18.60
CA PRO A 27 6.91 -1.28 18.77
C PRO A 27 7.34 -2.42 19.70
N GLY A 28 6.52 -2.75 20.71
CA GLY A 28 6.80 -3.82 21.68
C GLY A 28 6.70 -5.23 21.09
N VAL A 29 6.03 -5.39 19.97
CA VAL A 29 5.86 -6.68 19.25
C VAL A 29 6.67 -6.76 17.96
N GLY A 30 7.59 -5.82 17.76
CA GLY A 30 8.54 -5.84 16.63
C GLY A 30 8.06 -5.12 15.37
N VAL A 31 6.90 -4.47 15.37
CA VAL A 31 6.46 -3.58 14.30
C VAL A 31 6.99 -2.18 14.57
N GLY A 32 7.98 -1.76 13.80
CA GLY A 32 8.69 -0.51 14.02
C GLY A 32 8.10 0.68 13.28
N LEU A 33 7.46 0.44 12.12
CA LEU A 33 6.79 1.47 11.32
C LEU A 33 5.49 0.91 10.72
N VAL A 34 4.52 1.80 10.57
CA VAL A 34 3.25 1.56 9.87
C VAL A 34 2.99 2.73 8.95
N LEU A 35 2.52 2.48 7.74
CA LEU A 35 1.98 3.49 6.85
C LEU A 35 0.48 3.28 6.70
N ASP A 36 -0.28 4.32 7.01
CA ASP A 36 -1.75 4.38 6.96
C ASP A 36 -2.18 5.19 5.73
N PRO A 37 -2.72 4.58 4.68
CA PRO A 37 -3.19 5.30 3.50
C PRO A 37 -4.68 5.68 3.62
N GLY A 38 -5.00 6.94 3.33
CA GLY A 38 -6.39 7.37 3.19
C GLY A 38 -7.02 6.87 1.88
N CYS A 39 -8.34 6.64 1.91
CA CYS A 39 -9.14 6.24 0.75
C CYS A 39 -10.02 7.37 0.21
N ASP A 40 -10.24 8.39 1.02
CA ASP A 40 -10.99 9.61 0.68
C ASP A 40 -10.43 10.79 1.50
N LEU A 41 -11.01 11.99 1.39
CA LEU A 41 -10.56 13.14 2.17
C LEU A 41 -10.76 12.97 3.69
N PRO A 42 -11.89 12.42 4.19
CA PRO A 42 -12.05 12.13 5.61
C PRO A 42 -11.00 11.17 6.17
N SER A 43 -10.79 10.03 5.53
CA SER A 43 -9.80 9.03 5.95
C SER A 43 -8.36 9.54 5.78
N SER A 44 -8.07 10.31 4.72
CA SER A 44 -6.79 10.99 4.55
C SER A 44 -6.47 11.96 5.70
N ARG A 45 -7.47 12.70 6.20
CA ARG A 45 -7.31 13.52 7.40
C ARG A 45 -7.03 12.68 8.64
N ALA A 46 -7.79 11.60 8.82
CA ALA A 46 -7.63 10.69 9.96
C ALA A 46 -6.24 10.02 9.96
N ALA A 47 -5.79 9.52 8.82
CA ALA A 47 -4.45 8.94 8.66
C ALA A 47 -3.34 9.95 9.01
N ALA A 48 -3.45 11.19 8.53
CA ALA A 48 -2.52 12.26 8.87
C ALA A 48 -2.52 12.59 10.38
N GLU A 49 -3.68 12.56 11.05
CA GLU A 49 -3.79 12.73 12.50
C GLU A 49 -3.14 11.57 13.28
N LEU A 50 -3.31 10.34 12.83
CA LEU A 50 -2.62 9.18 13.40
C LEU A 50 -1.10 9.29 13.25
N ALA A 51 -0.64 9.74 12.09
CA ALA A 51 0.79 9.97 11.85
C ALA A 51 1.37 11.05 12.80
N GLU A 52 0.64 12.11 13.09
CA GLU A 52 1.08 13.11 14.07
C GLU A 52 1.10 12.58 15.51
N ARG A 53 0.12 11.73 15.85
CA ARG A 53 -0.08 11.21 17.20
C ARG A 53 0.93 10.11 17.59
N TYR A 54 1.30 9.25 16.65
CA TYR A 54 2.16 8.09 16.91
C TYR A 54 3.52 8.24 16.22
N PRO A 55 4.66 8.15 16.94
CA PRO A 55 5.99 8.36 16.35
C PRO A 55 6.32 7.40 15.20
N HIS A 56 5.79 6.18 15.24
CA HIS A 56 6.05 5.08 14.30
C HIS A 56 4.99 4.97 13.19
N VAL A 57 3.98 5.85 13.17
CA VAL A 57 2.95 5.89 12.11
C VAL A 57 3.29 7.00 11.13
N TYR A 58 3.21 6.68 9.85
CA TYR A 58 3.27 7.58 8.70
C TYR A 58 1.94 7.50 7.95
N ALA A 59 1.67 8.47 7.09
CA ALA A 59 0.44 8.50 6.31
C ALA A 59 0.72 8.68 4.82
N ALA A 60 -0.20 8.17 4.01
CA ALA A 60 -0.41 8.61 2.64
C ALA A 60 -1.81 9.20 2.51
N VAL A 61 -2.01 10.10 1.57
CA VAL A 61 -3.29 10.76 1.35
C VAL A 61 -3.67 10.66 -0.12
N GLY A 62 -4.94 10.33 -0.37
CA GLY A 62 -5.43 10.12 -1.72
C GLY A 62 -6.92 9.84 -1.75
N VAL A 63 -7.41 9.55 -2.96
CA VAL A 63 -8.79 9.14 -3.20
C VAL A 63 -8.78 7.84 -3.97
N HIS A 64 -9.27 6.80 -3.31
CA HIS A 64 -9.38 5.43 -3.80
C HIS A 64 -10.39 5.35 -4.97
N PRO A 65 -10.22 4.45 -5.93
CA PRO A 65 -11.15 4.31 -7.05
C PRO A 65 -12.60 3.99 -6.64
N GLU A 66 -12.81 3.29 -5.53
CA GLU A 66 -14.15 3.00 -5.00
C GLU A 66 -14.83 4.26 -4.41
N ASP A 67 -14.03 5.20 -3.88
CA ASP A 67 -14.51 6.40 -3.18
C ASP A 67 -14.41 7.67 -4.03
N CYS A 68 -14.07 7.56 -5.32
CA CYS A 68 -13.83 8.73 -6.16
C CYS A 68 -15.11 9.39 -6.72
N ASP A 69 -16.30 8.86 -6.45
CA ASP A 69 -17.53 9.49 -6.92
C ASP A 69 -17.67 10.92 -6.40
N GLY A 70 -17.99 11.85 -7.30
CA GLY A 70 -18.06 13.26 -6.97
C GLY A 70 -16.73 13.98 -6.79
N PHE A 71 -15.58 13.36 -7.06
CA PHE A 71 -14.27 13.99 -7.01
C PHE A 71 -14.17 15.26 -7.84
N GLN A 72 -13.63 16.33 -7.26
CA GLN A 72 -13.49 17.66 -7.86
C GLN A 72 -12.04 18.16 -7.79
N ASP A 73 -11.70 19.19 -8.56
CA ASP A 73 -10.38 19.80 -8.52
C ASP A 73 -10.06 20.47 -7.17
N SER A 74 -11.08 20.86 -6.40
CA SER A 74 -10.91 21.32 -5.03
C SER A 74 -10.31 20.26 -4.10
N ASP A 75 -10.56 18.98 -4.37
CA ASP A 75 -10.07 17.87 -3.54
C ASP A 75 -8.55 17.72 -3.69
N LEU A 76 -8.01 18.00 -4.90
CA LEU A 76 -6.56 18.08 -5.10
C LEU A 76 -5.91 19.20 -4.25
N THR A 77 -6.63 20.32 -4.06
CA THR A 77 -6.15 21.41 -3.21
C THR A 77 -6.08 20.97 -1.75
N GLU A 78 -7.08 20.24 -1.28
CA GLU A 78 -7.09 19.69 0.08
C GLU A 78 -6.02 18.61 0.26
N LEU A 79 -5.88 17.67 -0.69
CA LEU A 79 -4.79 16.68 -0.66
C LEU A 79 -3.42 17.34 -0.59
N ARG A 80 -3.21 18.42 -1.34
CA ARG A 80 -1.97 19.21 -1.28
C ARG A 80 -1.70 19.77 0.11
N GLN A 81 -2.72 20.30 0.78
CA GLN A 81 -2.59 20.82 2.15
C GLN A 81 -2.26 19.68 3.14
N LEU A 82 -2.87 18.51 2.98
CA LEU A 82 -2.56 17.34 3.81
C LEU A 82 -1.14 16.84 3.60
N LEU A 83 -0.62 16.90 2.36
CA LEU A 83 0.77 16.52 2.03
C LEU A 83 1.84 17.44 2.66
N GLU A 84 1.46 18.63 3.11
CA GLU A 84 2.35 19.52 3.88
C GLU A 84 2.45 19.12 5.37
N ARG A 85 1.56 18.24 5.85
CA ARG A 85 1.57 17.80 7.26
C ARG A 85 2.77 16.88 7.56
N PRO A 86 3.29 16.90 8.79
CA PRO A 86 4.39 16.03 9.19
C PRO A 86 4.06 14.54 8.96
N LYS A 87 5.04 13.79 8.45
CA LYS A 87 4.95 12.33 8.22
C LYS A 87 3.88 11.88 7.22
N VAL A 88 3.28 12.77 6.45
CA VAL A 88 2.54 12.44 5.23
C VAL A 88 3.58 12.33 4.11
N VAL A 89 3.82 11.13 3.60
CA VAL A 89 5.01 10.80 2.81
C VAL A 89 4.73 10.29 1.39
N ALA A 90 3.45 10.09 1.05
CA ALA A 90 3.06 9.54 -0.25
C ALA A 90 1.67 10.01 -0.66
N ILE A 91 1.37 9.88 -1.95
CA ILE A 91 0.00 9.98 -2.46
C ILE A 91 -0.56 8.57 -2.61
N GLY A 92 -1.66 8.29 -1.93
CA GLY A 92 -2.30 6.99 -1.89
C GLY A 92 -3.36 6.92 -0.77
N GLU A 93 -4.31 6.01 -0.94
CA GLU A 93 -4.37 4.97 -1.93
C GLU A 93 -5.09 5.50 -3.18
N ILE A 94 -4.51 5.27 -4.36
CA ILE A 94 -5.04 5.74 -5.65
C ILE A 94 -4.99 4.59 -6.66
N GLY A 95 -5.75 4.65 -7.74
CA GLY A 95 -5.65 3.61 -8.76
C GLY A 95 -6.96 3.29 -9.44
N LEU A 96 -7.18 1.99 -9.73
CA LEU A 96 -8.37 1.50 -10.45
C LEU A 96 -8.90 0.22 -9.81
N ASP A 97 -10.23 0.15 -9.64
CA ASP A 97 -10.97 -1.05 -9.25
C ASP A 97 -12.11 -1.32 -10.23
N TYR A 98 -12.04 -2.44 -10.96
CA TYR A 98 -13.07 -2.85 -11.91
C TYR A 98 -13.82 -4.10 -11.44
N TYR A 99 -13.59 -4.50 -10.20
CA TYR A 99 -14.20 -5.71 -9.66
C TYR A 99 -15.65 -5.51 -9.23
N TRP A 100 -15.97 -4.40 -8.57
CA TRP A 100 -17.32 -4.15 -8.08
C TRP A 100 -18.17 -3.43 -9.12
N GLU A 101 -19.42 -3.90 -9.31
CA GLU A 101 -20.34 -3.32 -10.30
C GLU A 101 -20.82 -1.92 -9.91
N ASP A 102 -20.89 -1.64 -8.60
CA ASP A 102 -21.35 -0.37 -8.05
C ASP A 102 -20.24 0.70 -7.98
N ASN A 103 -19.02 0.38 -8.38
CA ASN A 103 -17.92 1.33 -8.40
C ASN A 103 -18.19 2.49 -9.39
N PRO A 104 -17.57 3.66 -9.15
CA PRO A 104 -17.62 4.77 -10.11
C PRO A 104 -17.21 4.34 -11.52
N PRO A 105 -17.74 4.97 -12.57
CA PRO A 105 -17.45 4.58 -13.95
C PRO A 105 -15.94 4.52 -14.23
N ARG A 106 -15.47 3.48 -14.92
CA ARG A 106 -14.04 3.25 -15.21
C ARG A 106 -13.33 4.49 -15.79
N ALA A 107 -13.95 5.19 -16.73
CA ALA A 107 -13.39 6.41 -17.32
C ALA A 107 -13.22 7.54 -16.29
N PHE A 108 -14.10 7.59 -15.29
CA PHE A 108 -13.99 8.56 -14.21
C PHE A 108 -12.86 8.19 -13.24
N GLN A 109 -12.79 6.92 -12.80
CA GLN A 109 -11.67 6.42 -12.01
C GLN A 109 -10.32 6.72 -12.68
N GLN A 110 -10.19 6.45 -14.00
CA GLN A 110 -8.98 6.74 -14.77
C GLN A 110 -8.65 8.24 -14.80
N THR A 111 -9.66 9.09 -14.85
CA THR A 111 -9.46 10.55 -14.79
C THR A 111 -8.92 10.99 -13.44
N VAL A 112 -9.52 10.50 -12.34
CA VAL A 112 -9.09 10.80 -10.97
C VAL A 112 -7.69 10.26 -10.71
N PHE A 113 -7.39 9.04 -11.16
CA PHE A 113 -6.07 8.45 -11.06
C PHE A 113 -4.99 9.31 -11.73
N ARG A 114 -5.22 9.77 -12.99
CA ARG A 114 -4.28 10.66 -13.70
C ARG A 114 -4.06 11.99 -12.98
N LYS A 115 -5.11 12.58 -12.41
CA LYS A 115 -5.00 13.83 -11.66
C LYS A 115 -4.11 13.67 -10.43
N GLN A 116 -4.24 12.59 -9.70
CA GLN A 116 -3.43 12.31 -8.51
C GLN A 116 -1.99 11.94 -8.88
N LEU A 117 -1.77 11.22 -9.99
CA LEU A 117 -0.42 10.98 -10.53
C LEU A 117 0.25 12.29 -10.97
N ALA A 118 -0.49 13.22 -11.57
CA ALA A 118 0.05 14.54 -11.92
C ALA A 118 0.46 15.33 -10.68
N LEU A 119 -0.31 15.24 -9.59
CA LEU A 119 0.06 15.83 -8.31
C LEU A 119 1.34 15.17 -7.73
N ALA A 120 1.48 13.85 -7.87
CA ALA A 120 2.69 13.15 -7.45
C ALA A 120 3.94 13.59 -8.22
N VAL A 121 3.82 13.81 -9.54
CA VAL A 121 4.90 14.38 -10.35
C VAL A 121 5.30 15.76 -9.86
N GLU A 122 4.31 16.63 -9.63
CA GLU A 122 4.56 18.01 -9.22
C GLU A 122 5.29 18.09 -7.89
N LEU A 123 4.94 17.22 -6.94
CA LEU A 123 5.48 17.20 -5.58
C LEU A 123 6.68 16.26 -5.39
N ASP A 124 7.07 15.52 -6.43
CA ASP A 124 8.11 14.47 -6.37
C ASP A 124 7.86 13.46 -5.24
N LEU A 125 6.62 13.00 -5.11
CA LEU A 125 6.23 12.03 -4.09
C LEU A 125 6.00 10.64 -4.66
N PRO A 126 6.30 9.58 -3.90
CA PRO A 126 5.93 8.23 -4.26
C PRO A 126 4.41 8.03 -4.16
N VAL A 127 3.90 7.02 -4.87
CA VAL A 127 2.47 6.70 -4.84
C VAL A 127 2.22 5.26 -4.37
N ILE A 128 1.04 5.04 -3.80
CA ILE A 128 0.52 3.71 -3.46
C ILE A 128 -0.64 3.43 -4.40
N VAL A 129 -0.48 2.40 -5.24
CA VAL A 129 -1.43 2.07 -6.30
C VAL A 129 -2.25 0.84 -5.95
N HIS A 130 -3.56 1.02 -5.93
CA HIS A 130 -4.57 -0.03 -5.96
C HIS A 130 -4.83 -0.48 -7.39
N ASP A 131 -4.82 -1.79 -7.62
CA ASP A 131 -5.07 -2.36 -8.94
C ASP A 131 -5.86 -3.68 -8.82
N ARG A 132 -7.16 -3.60 -9.01
CA ARG A 132 -8.03 -4.77 -8.95
C ARG A 132 -8.84 -4.95 -10.24
N GLU A 133 -8.57 -6.07 -10.96
CA GLU A 133 -9.18 -6.37 -12.26
C GLU A 133 -8.97 -5.24 -13.32
N ALA A 134 -7.94 -4.38 -13.12
CA ALA A 134 -7.67 -3.20 -13.95
C ALA A 134 -6.22 -3.13 -14.48
N HIS A 135 -5.47 -4.23 -14.38
CA HIS A 135 -4.02 -4.30 -14.63
C HIS A 135 -3.55 -3.60 -15.92
N GLY A 136 -4.29 -3.82 -17.02
CA GLY A 136 -3.93 -3.23 -18.32
C GLY A 136 -4.01 -1.71 -18.32
N ASP A 137 -5.09 -1.16 -17.77
CA ASP A 137 -5.33 0.28 -17.71
C ASP A 137 -4.41 0.95 -16.67
N CYS A 138 -4.20 0.32 -15.51
CA CYS A 138 -3.22 0.80 -14.54
C CYS A 138 -1.83 0.91 -15.17
N LEU A 139 -1.35 -0.14 -15.82
CA LEU A 139 -0.07 -0.15 -16.49
C LEU A 139 0.00 0.88 -17.63
N ALA A 140 -1.07 1.06 -18.39
CA ALA A 140 -1.13 2.07 -19.46
C ALA A 140 -1.02 3.49 -18.89
N ILE A 141 -1.77 3.79 -17.83
CA ILE A 141 -1.80 5.12 -17.23
C ILE A 141 -0.45 5.46 -16.57
N ILE A 142 0.16 4.57 -15.80
CA ILE A 142 1.46 4.89 -15.18
C ILE A 142 2.57 5.13 -16.23
N LYS A 143 2.45 4.58 -17.43
CA LYS A 143 3.38 4.86 -18.55
C LYS A 143 3.30 6.30 -19.06
N GLU A 144 2.16 6.97 -18.84
CA GLU A 144 1.99 8.39 -19.14
C GLU A 144 2.81 9.29 -18.19
N PHE A 145 3.20 8.73 -17.01
CA PHE A 145 3.92 9.44 -15.92
C PHE A 145 5.28 8.78 -15.62
N PRO A 146 6.25 8.82 -16.53
CA PRO A 146 7.47 8.03 -16.44
C PRO A 146 8.40 8.39 -15.27
N THR A 147 8.22 9.54 -14.63
CA THR A 147 8.99 9.99 -13.47
C THR A 147 8.40 9.56 -12.13
N VAL A 148 7.12 9.14 -12.12
CA VAL A 148 6.48 8.64 -10.90
C VAL A 148 6.96 7.23 -10.61
N THR A 149 7.25 6.98 -9.35
CA THR A 149 7.50 5.64 -8.81
C THR A 149 6.69 5.45 -7.53
N GLY A 150 6.56 4.22 -7.09
CA GLY A 150 5.79 3.90 -5.90
C GLY A 150 5.71 2.40 -5.69
N VAL A 151 4.62 1.97 -5.11
CA VAL A 151 4.29 0.56 -4.90
C VAL A 151 2.93 0.23 -5.53
N PHE A 152 2.86 -0.90 -6.21
CA PHE A 152 1.58 -1.58 -6.42
C PHE A 152 1.34 -2.43 -5.18
N HIS A 153 0.40 -1.99 -4.34
CA HIS A 153 0.07 -2.70 -3.12
C HIS A 153 -0.73 -3.97 -3.44
N CYS A 154 -0.73 -4.96 -2.56
CA CYS A 154 -1.44 -6.23 -2.71
C CYS A 154 -1.32 -6.82 -4.13
N PHE A 155 -0.10 -6.83 -4.69
CA PHE A 155 0.12 -7.07 -6.11
C PHE A 155 -0.45 -8.41 -6.58
N SER A 156 -1.42 -8.36 -7.49
CA SER A 156 -2.14 -9.52 -8.02
C SER A 156 -1.96 -9.75 -9.52
N GLY A 157 -1.12 -8.94 -10.18
CA GLY A 157 -0.82 -9.02 -11.61
C GLY A 157 0.00 -10.24 -12.01
N SER A 158 0.33 -10.32 -13.31
CA SER A 158 1.17 -11.40 -13.85
C SER A 158 2.67 -11.14 -13.64
N PRO A 159 3.53 -12.18 -13.77
CA PRO A 159 4.99 -12.00 -13.78
C PRO A 159 5.47 -11.00 -14.84
N GLU A 160 4.85 -10.99 -16.03
CA GLU A 160 5.22 -10.06 -17.11
C GLU A 160 4.90 -8.61 -16.74
N MET A 161 3.76 -8.37 -16.08
CA MET A 161 3.43 -7.04 -15.56
C MET A 161 4.40 -6.65 -14.44
N ALA A 162 4.74 -7.57 -13.55
CA ALA A 162 5.75 -7.34 -12.51
C ALA A 162 7.09 -6.91 -13.12
N GLU A 163 7.59 -7.63 -14.12
CA GLU A 163 8.85 -7.27 -14.82
C GLU A 163 8.79 -5.88 -15.46
N GLU A 164 7.65 -5.51 -16.04
CA GLU A 164 7.48 -4.18 -16.66
C GLU A 164 7.50 -3.05 -15.61
N LEU A 165 6.85 -3.27 -14.45
CA LEU A 165 6.88 -2.36 -13.31
C LEU A 165 8.28 -2.22 -12.72
N LEU A 166 8.96 -3.36 -12.51
CA LEU A 166 10.31 -3.42 -11.95
C LEU A 166 11.34 -2.68 -12.82
N LYS A 167 11.26 -2.80 -14.15
CA LYS A 167 12.09 -2.03 -15.10
C LYS A 167 11.91 -0.51 -14.96
N ARG A 168 10.76 -0.07 -14.45
CA ARG A 168 10.43 1.34 -14.20
C ARG A 168 10.76 1.79 -12.77
N GLY A 169 11.33 0.91 -11.95
CA GLY A 169 11.75 1.22 -10.58
C GLY A 169 10.66 1.06 -9.52
N TRP A 170 9.50 0.50 -9.87
CA TRP A 170 8.41 0.27 -8.93
C TRP A 170 8.72 -0.81 -7.91
N TYR A 171 8.05 -0.73 -6.77
CA TYR A 171 8.01 -1.78 -5.75
C TYR A 171 6.73 -2.58 -5.86
N LEU A 172 6.77 -3.83 -5.36
CA LEU A 172 5.60 -4.69 -5.28
C LEU A 172 5.33 -5.02 -3.82
N GLY A 173 4.08 -4.78 -3.39
CA GLY A 173 3.58 -5.10 -2.06
C GLY A 173 3.06 -6.52 -1.99
N PHE A 174 3.39 -7.20 -0.92
CA PHE A 174 2.94 -8.57 -0.64
C PHE A 174 2.30 -8.64 0.74
N ASP A 175 1.10 -9.20 0.79
CA ASP A 175 0.24 -9.27 1.97
C ASP A 175 -0.30 -10.68 2.25
N GLY A 176 -1.30 -10.79 3.13
CA GLY A 176 -1.87 -12.05 3.58
C GLY A 176 -2.25 -13.07 2.50
N PRO A 177 -2.86 -12.69 1.38
CA PRO A 177 -3.21 -13.57 0.24
C PRO A 177 -2.10 -14.49 -0.25
N ILE A 178 -0.83 -14.11 -0.15
CA ILE A 178 0.27 -14.99 -0.58
C ILE A 178 0.37 -16.28 0.24
N THR A 179 -0.21 -16.30 1.44
CA THR A 179 -0.24 -17.47 2.32
C THR A 179 -1.41 -18.42 1.99
N TYR A 180 -2.32 -18.03 1.10
CA TYR A 180 -3.51 -18.82 0.79
C TYR A 180 -3.18 -19.99 -0.15
N LYS A 181 -3.90 -21.10 0.03
CA LYS A 181 -3.71 -22.32 -0.79
C LYS A 181 -3.92 -22.10 -2.29
N ASN A 182 -4.70 -21.09 -2.67
CA ASN A 182 -5.00 -20.74 -4.05
C ASN A 182 -4.13 -19.61 -4.62
N ALA A 183 -3.11 -19.18 -3.92
CA ALA A 183 -2.14 -18.16 -4.36
C ALA A 183 -1.21 -18.72 -5.46
N LYS A 184 -1.74 -19.00 -6.65
CA LYS A 184 -0.98 -19.67 -7.72
C LYS A 184 0.03 -18.78 -8.42
N ARG A 185 -0.29 -17.49 -8.61
CA ARG A 185 0.58 -16.52 -9.31
C ARG A 185 1.63 -15.89 -8.40
N ALA A 186 1.33 -15.72 -7.13
CA ALA A 186 2.22 -15.03 -6.20
C ALA A 186 3.65 -15.64 -6.11
N PRO A 187 3.84 -16.97 -6.13
CA PRO A 187 5.20 -17.54 -6.19
C PRO A 187 5.97 -17.15 -7.46
N GLU A 188 5.28 -17.10 -8.62
CA GLU A 188 5.91 -16.74 -9.90
C GLU A 188 6.30 -15.26 -9.91
N VAL A 189 5.43 -14.39 -9.38
CA VAL A 189 5.71 -12.96 -9.20
C VAL A 189 6.88 -12.77 -8.23
N ALA A 190 6.86 -13.45 -7.08
CA ALA A 190 7.95 -13.38 -6.13
C ALA A 190 9.29 -13.83 -6.75
N ALA A 191 9.28 -14.86 -7.61
CA ALA A 191 10.48 -15.35 -8.28
C ALA A 191 11.15 -14.28 -9.14
N VAL A 192 10.38 -13.51 -9.92
CA VAL A 192 10.90 -12.43 -10.81
C VAL A 192 11.19 -11.13 -10.07
N THR A 193 10.65 -10.93 -8.87
CA THR A 193 10.83 -9.68 -8.11
C THR A 193 12.17 -9.70 -7.37
N PRO A 194 13.11 -8.79 -7.64
CA PRO A 194 14.34 -8.65 -6.87
C PRO A 194 14.05 -8.35 -5.39
N LEU A 195 14.88 -8.85 -4.47
CA LEU A 195 14.71 -8.62 -3.04
C LEU A 195 14.57 -7.13 -2.69
N GLU A 196 15.34 -6.28 -3.35
CA GLU A 196 15.35 -4.82 -3.14
C GLU A 196 14.11 -4.09 -3.66
N ARG A 197 13.14 -4.82 -4.23
CA ARG A 197 11.86 -4.28 -4.75
C ARG A 197 10.64 -4.90 -4.07
N ILE A 198 10.82 -5.73 -3.06
CA ILE A 198 9.76 -6.32 -2.25
C ILE A 198 9.47 -5.42 -1.05
N VAL A 199 8.21 -5.10 -0.80
CA VAL A 199 7.72 -4.58 0.48
C VAL A 199 6.66 -5.52 1.04
N VAL A 200 6.45 -5.47 2.35
CA VAL A 200 5.45 -6.29 3.05
C VAL A 200 4.43 -5.39 3.72
N GLU A 201 3.20 -5.83 3.69
CA GLU A 201 2.06 -5.08 4.19
C GLU A 201 0.98 -6.01 4.69
N THR A 202 0.00 -5.46 5.41
CA THR A 202 -1.13 -6.25 5.90
C THR A 202 -2.41 -6.01 5.11
N ASP A 203 -2.63 -4.82 4.61
CA ASP A 203 -3.95 -4.34 4.17
C ASP A 203 -4.99 -4.46 5.31
N ALA A 204 -4.52 -4.29 6.55
CA ALA A 204 -5.39 -4.37 7.73
C ALA A 204 -6.48 -3.28 7.69
N PRO A 205 -7.72 -3.62 8.05
CA PRO A 205 -8.22 -4.81 8.75
C PRO A 205 -8.55 -6.01 7.88
N TYR A 206 -8.20 -5.99 6.61
CA TYR A 206 -8.55 -7.00 5.60
C TYR A 206 -7.45 -8.05 5.46
N MET A 207 -7.63 -9.01 4.58
CA MET A 207 -6.62 -9.92 4.02
C MET A 207 -5.76 -10.69 5.04
N ALA A 208 -6.30 -11.03 6.23
CA ALA A 208 -5.54 -11.76 7.24
C ALA A 208 -4.86 -13.03 6.68
N PRO A 209 -3.56 -13.26 6.95
CA PRO A 209 -2.82 -14.42 6.45
C PRO A 209 -3.29 -15.73 7.11
N VAL A 210 -2.94 -16.87 6.51
CA VAL A 210 -3.05 -18.17 7.19
C VAL A 210 -1.95 -18.24 8.29
N PRO A 211 -2.28 -18.67 9.53
CA PRO A 211 -3.52 -19.33 9.96
C PRO A 211 -4.64 -18.41 10.47
N MET A 212 -4.47 -17.10 10.36
CA MET A 212 -5.39 -16.11 10.95
C MET A 212 -6.57 -15.74 10.05
N ARG A 213 -6.69 -16.36 8.86
CA ARG A 213 -7.74 -16.09 7.89
C ARG A 213 -9.15 -16.10 8.51
N GLY A 214 -9.94 -15.06 8.20
CA GLY A 214 -11.29 -14.86 8.76
C GLY A 214 -11.34 -14.06 10.07
N LYS A 215 -10.20 -13.70 10.63
CA LYS A 215 -10.10 -12.73 11.73
C LYS A 215 -9.85 -11.33 11.17
N ARG A 216 -10.06 -10.28 11.99
CA ARG A 216 -9.59 -8.94 11.68
C ARG A 216 -8.06 -8.99 11.61
N ASN A 217 -7.50 -8.49 10.52
CA ASN A 217 -6.05 -8.39 10.34
C ASN A 217 -5.47 -7.23 11.15
N ASP A 218 -4.19 -7.34 11.49
CA ASP A 218 -3.36 -6.27 12.02
C ASP A 218 -1.88 -6.58 11.80
N SER A 219 -1.00 -5.60 12.01
CA SER A 219 0.43 -5.72 11.71
C SER A 219 1.18 -6.81 12.49
N HIS A 220 0.60 -7.35 13.58
CA HIS A 220 1.16 -8.50 14.31
C HIS A 220 1.23 -9.76 13.44
N TYR A 221 0.47 -9.83 12.36
CA TYR A 221 0.44 -11.01 11.48
C TYR A 221 1.43 -10.96 10.33
N LEU A 222 2.19 -9.86 10.15
CA LEU A 222 3.24 -9.75 9.14
C LEU A 222 4.31 -10.85 9.18
N PRO A 223 4.70 -11.41 10.33
CA PRO A 223 5.64 -12.52 10.33
C PRO A 223 5.23 -13.69 9.42
N TYR A 224 3.94 -14.00 9.29
CA TYR A 224 3.46 -15.06 8.39
C TYR A 224 3.70 -14.74 6.89
N VAL A 225 3.57 -13.47 6.51
CA VAL A 225 3.86 -12.99 5.15
C VAL A 225 5.36 -13.04 4.89
N ILE A 226 6.15 -12.55 5.84
CA ILE A 226 7.63 -12.53 5.77
C ILE A 226 8.19 -13.95 5.65
N GLU A 227 7.74 -14.88 6.50
CA GLU A 227 8.16 -16.28 6.47
C GLU A 227 7.86 -16.92 5.10
N LYS A 228 6.67 -16.63 4.55
CA LYS A 228 6.28 -17.16 3.24
C LYS A 228 7.13 -16.62 2.10
N LEU A 229 7.44 -15.33 2.10
CA LEU A 229 8.34 -14.72 1.12
C LEU A 229 9.77 -15.23 1.27
N ALA A 230 10.25 -15.37 2.51
CA ALA A 230 11.58 -15.91 2.80
C ALA A 230 11.74 -17.33 2.25
N GLU A 231 10.72 -18.19 2.44
CA GLU A 231 10.66 -19.54 1.87
C GLU A 231 10.82 -19.50 0.34
N TRP A 232 10.03 -18.66 -0.35
CA TRP A 232 10.04 -18.58 -1.81
C TRP A 232 11.35 -17.98 -2.37
N LYS A 233 11.96 -17.05 -1.64
CA LYS A 233 13.22 -16.40 -2.04
C LYS A 233 14.46 -17.17 -1.60
N GLY A 234 14.33 -18.23 -0.80
CA GLY A 234 15.46 -19.01 -0.29
C GLY A 234 16.39 -18.24 0.64
N VAL A 235 15.83 -17.29 1.42
CA VAL A 235 16.54 -16.48 2.42
C VAL A 235 15.97 -16.73 3.82
N THR A 236 16.63 -16.23 4.86
CA THR A 236 16.05 -16.31 6.23
C THR A 236 14.95 -15.27 6.43
N ALA A 237 14.05 -15.50 7.40
CA ALA A 237 13.02 -14.52 7.77
C ALA A 237 13.66 -13.21 8.29
N GLU A 238 14.80 -13.29 8.98
CA GLU A 238 15.56 -12.11 9.43
C GLU A 238 16.08 -11.29 8.25
N GLU A 239 16.61 -11.96 7.23
CA GLU A 239 17.08 -11.28 6.01
C GLU A 239 15.91 -10.64 5.25
N MET A 240 14.79 -11.35 5.10
CA MET A 240 13.59 -10.81 4.47
C MET A 240 13.08 -9.59 5.24
N THR A 241 13.00 -9.66 6.58
CA THR A 241 12.63 -8.52 7.43
C THR A 241 13.57 -7.34 7.21
N ARG A 242 14.88 -7.58 7.19
CA ARG A 242 15.86 -6.52 6.99
C ARG A 242 15.69 -5.84 5.64
N VAL A 243 15.58 -6.61 4.58
CA VAL A 243 15.47 -6.08 3.22
C VAL A 243 14.16 -5.30 3.04
N THR A 244 13.03 -5.84 3.49
CA THR A 244 11.73 -5.17 3.35
C THR A 244 11.63 -3.91 4.21
N TRP A 245 12.25 -3.89 5.38
CA TRP A 245 12.41 -2.67 6.19
C TRP A 245 13.18 -1.57 5.45
N GLU A 246 14.33 -1.91 4.88
CA GLU A 246 15.17 -0.96 4.12
C GLU A 246 14.45 -0.48 2.85
N ASN A 247 13.74 -1.38 2.18
CA ASN A 247 12.97 -1.07 0.98
C ASN A 247 11.83 -0.09 1.27
N GLY A 248 11.01 -0.35 2.29
CA GLY A 248 9.93 0.55 2.68
C GLY A 248 10.45 1.94 3.03
N ARG A 249 11.53 2.01 3.80
CA ARG A 249 12.16 3.28 4.15
C ARG A 249 12.72 4.02 2.93
N ARG A 250 13.31 3.30 2.00
CA ARG A 250 13.81 3.89 0.75
C ARG A 250 12.68 4.38 -0.14
N LEU A 251 11.61 3.59 -0.25
CA LEU A 251 10.43 3.93 -1.05
C LEU A 251 9.80 5.23 -0.57
N PHE A 252 9.55 5.35 0.73
CA PHE A 252 8.89 6.50 1.33
C PHE A 252 9.85 7.60 1.83
N ARG A 253 11.16 7.43 1.61
CA ARG A 253 12.21 8.42 1.95
C ARG A 253 12.24 8.81 3.45
N ILE A 254 12.08 7.82 4.35
CA ILE A 254 11.98 7.99 5.82
C ILE A 254 13.07 7.24 6.58
#